data_0c0bc7a5246d9c786a75277f1316e611
#
_entry.id   0c0bc7a5246d9c786a75277f1316e611
#
_cell.length_a   1.000
_cell.length_b   1.000
_cell.length_c   1.000
_cell.angle_alpha   90.00
_cell.angle_beta   90.00
_cell.angle_gamma   90.00
#
_symmetry.space_group_name_H-M   'P 1'
#
loop_
_entity.id
_entity.type
_entity.pdbx_description
1 polymer ?
#
loop_
_entity_poly.entity_id
_entity_poly.type
_entity_poly.pdbx_seq_one_letter_code
_entity_poly.pdbx_strand_id
1 'polypeptide(L)'
;MGNTLNSVAKKQIVWLDVVRLLAMFTVVCCHSTDPFNFYPGEPPANISEIKFWGAAYGSVLRPCVPLFVMITGALLLPVKGDTGAFYRKRISRVFWPFLIWSVIYNLFPWITGLLGCRPELILDFFPYSGEEAARQSLSVSMDYISHIPLNFSLLDVHMWYIYLLIGMYLYMPVFSAWVEKASEKAKLWFLAAWGVTLFVPVSYTHLTL
;
A
#
# COMPACT_ATOMS: atom_id res chain seq x y z
N MET A 1 -21.50 1.20 -46.64
CA MET A 1 -21.11 2.39 -45.83
C MET A 1 -20.45 1.89 -44.57
N GLY A 2 -19.14 1.88 -44.57
CA GLY A 2 -18.35 1.32 -43.49
C GLY A 2 -18.20 2.31 -42.33
N ASN A 3 -18.62 1.92 -41.17
CA ASN A 3 -18.35 2.63 -39.94
C ASN A 3 -16.91 2.35 -39.52
N THR A 4 -15.99 3.21 -39.87
CA THR A 4 -14.64 3.24 -39.33
C THR A 4 -14.74 3.81 -37.91
N LEU A 5 -14.90 2.91 -36.94
CA LEU A 5 -14.67 3.22 -35.53
C LEU A 5 -13.19 3.56 -35.34
N ASN A 6 -12.88 4.86 -35.38
CA ASN A 6 -11.61 5.39 -34.91
C ASN A 6 -11.46 5.07 -33.43
N SER A 7 -10.92 3.91 -33.12
CA SER A 7 -10.35 3.64 -31.82
C SER A 7 -9.12 4.55 -31.68
N VAL A 8 -9.28 5.70 -31.01
CA VAL A 8 -8.14 6.50 -30.58
C VAL A 8 -7.35 5.62 -29.60
N ALA A 9 -6.37 4.92 -30.16
CA ALA A 9 -5.43 4.12 -29.38
C ALA A 9 -4.83 5.05 -28.33
N LYS A 10 -5.15 4.79 -27.06
CA LYS A 10 -4.62 5.56 -25.92
C LYS A 10 -3.11 5.47 -25.99
N LYS A 11 -2.44 6.58 -26.29
CA LYS A 11 -0.99 6.65 -26.49
C LYS A 11 -0.32 6.03 -25.25
N GLN A 12 0.26 4.86 -25.43
CA GLN A 12 0.93 4.14 -24.35
C GLN A 12 2.21 4.90 -23.99
N ILE A 13 2.36 5.23 -22.71
CA ILE A 13 3.52 5.98 -22.24
C ILE A 13 4.51 4.96 -21.67
N VAL A 14 5.35 4.42 -22.52
CA VAL A 14 6.26 3.30 -22.23
C VAL A 14 7.10 3.53 -20.97
N TRP A 15 7.64 4.74 -20.77
CA TRP A 15 8.47 5.01 -19.60
C TRP A 15 7.69 4.89 -18.28
N LEU A 16 6.39 5.23 -18.25
CA LEU A 16 5.55 5.04 -17.06
C LEU A 16 5.33 3.55 -16.75
N ASP A 17 5.20 2.72 -17.78
CA ASP A 17 5.05 1.28 -17.59
C ASP A 17 6.37 0.67 -17.08
N VAL A 18 7.52 1.15 -17.57
CA VAL A 18 8.85 0.76 -17.04
C VAL A 18 9.00 1.17 -15.58
N VAL A 19 8.63 2.41 -15.22
CA VAL A 19 8.71 2.87 -13.81
C VAL A 19 7.78 2.06 -12.90
N ARG A 20 6.58 1.67 -13.37
CA ARG A 20 5.69 0.76 -12.62
C ARG A 20 6.35 -0.60 -12.39
N LEU A 21 6.93 -1.18 -13.44
CA LEU A 21 7.61 -2.48 -13.33
C LEU A 21 8.75 -2.42 -12.32
N LEU A 22 9.56 -1.37 -12.37
CA LEU A 22 10.63 -1.13 -11.41
C LEU A 22 10.08 -0.95 -9.99
N ALA A 23 9.01 -0.17 -9.82
CA ALA A 23 8.37 0.01 -8.53
C ALA A 23 7.81 -1.31 -7.97
N MET A 24 7.18 -2.14 -8.79
CA MET A 24 6.72 -3.48 -8.39
C MET A 24 7.89 -4.38 -7.97
N PHE A 25 8.95 -4.40 -8.75
CA PHE A 25 10.15 -5.17 -8.44
C PHE A 25 10.76 -4.72 -7.10
N THR A 26 10.90 -3.41 -6.88
CA THR A 26 11.46 -2.87 -5.63
C THR A 26 10.54 -3.15 -4.43
N VAL A 27 9.21 -3.23 -4.58
CA VAL A 27 8.29 -3.69 -3.51
C VAL A 27 8.62 -5.12 -3.11
N VAL A 28 8.76 -6.04 -4.07
CA VAL A 28 9.08 -7.43 -3.78
C VAL A 28 10.43 -7.54 -3.06
N CYS A 29 11.44 -6.81 -3.56
CA CYS A 29 12.75 -6.76 -2.93
C CYS A 29 12.69 -6.15 -1.51
N CYS A 30 11.88 -5.10 -1.30
CA CYS A 30 11.71 -4.49 0.02
C CYS A 30 11.12 -5.50 1.02
N HIS A 31 10.06 -6.20 0.65
CA HIS A 31 9.47 -7.22 1.52
C HIS A 31 10.34 -8.45 1.72
N SER A 32 11.25 -8.76 0.81
CA SER A 32 12.24 -9.81 1.02
C SER A 32 13.27 -9.46 2.10
N THR A 33 13.39 -8.18 2.48
CA THR A 33 14.26 -7.75 3.59
C THR A 33 13.58 -7.77 4.96
N ASP A 34 12.26 -7.95 5.02
CA ASP A 34 11.50 -7.94 6.28
C ASP A 34 11.99 -9.00 7.28
N PRO A 35 12.32 -10.25 6.90
CA PRO A 35 12.87 -11.24 7.83
C PRO A 35 14.19 -10.81 8.50
N PHE A 36 14.96 -9.93 7.87
CA PHE A 36 16.22 -9.41 8.43
C PHE A 36 16.00 -8.25 9.40
N ASN A 37 14.83 -7.63 9.39
CA ASN A 37 14.49 -6.52 10.27
C ASN A 37 13.62 -6.96 11.46
N PHE A 38 12.85 -8.03 11.29
CA PHE A 38 11.90 -8.54 12.27
C PHE A 38 12.32 -9.97 12.67
N TYR A 39 12.85 -10.12 13.87
CA TYR A 39 13.23 -11.42 14.41
C TYR A 39 12.18 -11.87 15.43
N PRO A 40 11.34 -12.85 15.12
CA PRO A 40 10.51 -13.51 16.13
C PRO A 40 11.40 -14.53 16.87
N GLY A 41 11.72 -14.25 18.13
CA GLY A 41 12.51 -15.15 18.98
C GLY A 41 13.84 -14.58 19.45
N GLU A 42 14.72 -15.46 19.97
CA GLU A 42 16.04 -15.04 20.43
C GLU A 42 16.94 -14.59 19.27
N PRO A 43 17.52 -13.39 19.37
CA PRO A 43 18.34 -12.87 18.28
C PRO A 43 19.65 -13.66 18.14
N PRO A 44 20.10 -13.95 16.91
CA PRO A 44 21.37 -14.60 16.68
C PRO A 44 22.55 -13.72 17.10
N ALA A 45 23.72 -14.33 17.36
CA ALA A 45 24.90 -13.63 17.84
C ALA A 45 25.37 -12.47 16.94
N ASN A 46 25.07 -12.51 15.64
CA ASN A 46 25.42 -11.49 14.64
C ASN A 46 24.24 -10.56 14.30
N ILE A 47 23.25 -10.40 15.19
CA ILE A 47 22.04 -9.61 14.97
C ILE A 47 22.32 -8.17 14.53
N SER A 48 23.38 -7.55 15.04
CA SER A 48 23.76 -6.17 14.68
C SER A 48 24.14 -6.03 13.22
N GLU A 49 24.88 -7.00 12.69
CA GLU A 49 25.27 -7.02 11.28
C GLU A 49 24.06 -7.29 10.38
N ILE A 50 23.21 -8.25 10.77
CA ILE A 50 21.97 -8.56 10.03
C ILE A 50 21.05 -7.34 9.98
N LYS A 51 20.83 -6.64 11.10
CA LYS A 51 20.03 -5.42 11.15
C LYS A 51 20.64 -4.29 10.31
N PHE A 52 21.97 -4.14 10.33
CA PHE A 52 22.64 -3.15 9.50
C PHE A 52 22.37 -3.39 8.01
N TRP A 53 22.59 -4.60 7.52
CA TRP A 53 22.36 -4.94 6.12
C TRP A 53 20.86 -4.88 5.76
N GLY A 54 19.97 -5.36 6.62
CA GLY A 54 18.53 -5.25 6.46
C GLY A 54 18.08 -3.79 6.31
N ALA A 55 18.59 -2.90 7.16
CA ALA A 55 18.32 -1.48 7.10
C ALA A 55 18.92 -0.81 5.85
N ALA A 56 20.15 -1.17 5.48
CA ALA A 56 20.83 -0.62 4.30
C ALA A 56 20.08 -0.99 3.00
N TYR A 57 19.79 -2.26 2.79
CA TYR A 57 19.01 -2.71 1.62
C TYR A 57 17.58 -2.19 1.66
N GLY A 58 16.91 -2.28 2.80
CA GLY A 58 15.55 -1.79 2.97
C GLY A 58 15.42 -0.30 2.66
N SER A 59 16.35 0.54 3.11
CA SER A 59 16.30 1.98 2.87
C SER A 59 16.41 2.35 1.39
N VAL A 60 17.24 1.63 0.62
CA VAL A 60 17.38 1.82 -0.83
C VAL A 60 16.10 1.41 -1.58
N LEU A 61 15.36 0.42 -1.07
CA LEU A 61 14.18 -0.13 -1.72
C LEU A 61 12.87 0.58 -1.32
N ARG A 62 12.83 1.25 -0.17
CA ARG A 62 11.63 1.97 0.34
C ARG A 62 11.03 3.03 -0.59
N PRO A 63 11.76 3.68 -1.53
CA PRO A 63 11.14 4.58 -2.50
C PRO A 63 10.08 3.95 -3.42
N CYS A 64 9.87 2.63 -3.37
CA CYS A 64 8.86 1.94 -4.14
C CYS A 64 7.44 2.53 -3.96
N VAL A 65 7.01 2.80 -2.73
CA VAL A 65 5.69 3.38 -2.45
C VAL A 65 5.56 4.82 -2.97
N PRO A 66 6.49 5.75 -2.68
CA PRO A 66 6.53 7.05 -3.32
C PRO A 66 6.47 7.01 -4.84
N LEU A 67 7.16 6.06 -5.50
CA LEU A 67 7.09 5.90 -6.95
C LEU A 67 5.66 5.60 -7.44
N PHE A 68 4.92 4.71 -6.77
CA PHE A 68 3.52 4.46 -7.11
C PHE A 68 2.62 5.68 -6.90
N VAL A 69 2.86 6.43 -5.83
CA VAL A 69 2.15 7.69 -5.56
C VAL A 69 2.43 8.70 -6.68
N MET A 70 3.69 8.88 -7.06
CA MET A 70 4.09 9.78 -8.15
C MET A 70 3.49 9.38 -9.49
N ILE A 71 3.51 8.08 -9.85
CA ILE A 71 2.90 7.57 -11.07
C ILE A 71 1.39 7.82 -11.05
N THR A 72 0.73 7.60 -9.91
CA THR A 72 -0.69 7.86 -9.75
C THR A 72 -1.02 9.34 -9.97
N GLY A 73 -0.23 10.24 -9.38
CA GLY A 73 -0.34 11.67 -9.61
C GLY A 73 -0.13 12.06 -11.08
N ALA A 74 0.95 11.58 -11.70
CA ALA A 74 1.28 11.87 -13.10
C ALA A 74 0.20 11.42 -14.10
N LEU A 75 -0.54 10.36 -13.78
CA LEU A 75 -1.58 9.81 -14.64
C LEU A 75 -2.96 10.40 -14.42
N LEU A 76 -3.23 10.89 -13.22
CA LEU A 76 -4.56 11.33 -12.82
C LEU A 76 -4.71 12.85 -12.71
N LEU A 77 -3.63 13.59 -12.58
CA LEU A 77 -3.67 15.05 -12.53
C LEU A 77 -3.40 15.65 -13.92
N PRO A 78 -4.12 16.71 -14.30
CA PRO A 78 -5.31 17.22 -13.61
C PRO A 78 -6.54 16.33 -13.82
N VAL A 79 -7.41 16.26 -12.80
CA VAL A 79 -8.67 15.53 -12.88
C VAL A 79 -9.63 16.27 -13.82
N LYS A 80 -10.02 15.61 -14.90
CA LYS A 80 -10.93 16.17 -15.92
C LYS A 80 -12.33 15.61 -15.74
N GLY A 81 -13.33 16.50 -15.84
CA GLY A 81 -14.74 16.13 -15.80
C GLY A 81 -15.33 16.10 -14.40
N ASP A 82 -16.44 15.38 -14.24
CA ASP A 82 -17.21 15.31 -13.00
C ASP A 82 -16.47 14.53 -11.90
N THR A 83 -16.40 15.15 -10.71
CA THR A 83 -15.75 14.58 -9.52
C THR A 83 -16.43 13.28 -9.05
N GLY A 84 -17.76 13.22 -9.10
CA GLY A 84 -18.51 12.02 -8.71
C GLY A 84 -18.22 10.83 -9.62
N ALA A 85 -18.16 11.07 -10.94
CA ALA A 85 -17.80 10.06 -11.91
C ALA A 85 -16.33 9.60 -11.72
N PHE A 86 -15.43 10.53 -11.38
CA PHE A 86 -14.04 10.20 -11.05
C PHE A 86 -13.98 9.25 -9.84
N TYR A 87 -14.63 9.60 -8.72
CA TYR A 87 -14.64 8.77 -7.51
C TYR A 87 -15.21 7.40 -7.77
N ARG A 88 -16.40 7.34 -8.37
CA ARG A 88 -17.05 6.06 -8.67
C ARG A 88 -16.15 5.16 -9.52
N LYS A 89 -15.49 5.71 -10.54
CA LYS A 89 -14.62 4.94 -11.44
C LYS A 89 -13.33 4.47 -10.78
N ARG A 90 -12.72 5.28 -9.90
CA ARG A 90 -11.41 4.99 -9.32
C ARG A 90 -11.52 4.19 -8.02
N ILE A 91 -12.38 4.64 -7.11
CA ILE A 91 -12.55 3.97 -5.81
C ILE A 91 -13.16 2.59 -6.00
N SER A 92 -14.24 2.43 -6.78
CA SER A 92 -14.87 1.11 -6.95
C SER A 92 -13.93 0.06 -7.52
N ARG A 93 -13.02 0.47 -8.42
CA ARG A 93 -12.04 -0.46 -9.04
C ARG A 93 -11.03 -1.01 -8.04
N VAL A 94 -10.74 -0.29 -6.98
CA VAL A 94 -9.79 -0.68 -5.93
C VAL A 94 -10.53 -1.28 -4.74
N PHE A 95 -11.68 -0.72 -4.40
CA PHE A 95 -12.46 -1.09 -3.22
C PHE A 95 -12.97 -2.55 -3.27
N TRP A 96 -13.51 -3.00 -4.40
CA TRP A 96 -14.05 -4.35 -4.48
C TRP A 96 -13.00 -5.46 -4.34
N PRO A 97 -11.88 -5.42 -5.08
CA PRO A 97 -10.79 -6.37 -4.86
C PRO A 97 -10.25 -6.31 -3.42
N PHE A 98 -10.08 -5.09 -2.87
CA PHE A 98 -9.66 -4.90 -1.50
C PHE A 98 -10.59 -5.60 -0.52
N LEU A 99 -11.90 -5.32 -0.59
CA LEU A 99 -12.88 -5.90 0.32
C LEU A 99 -12.89 -7.43 0.25
N ILE A 100 -12.89 -7.98 -0.97
CA ILE A 100 -12.89 -9.44 -1.19
C ILE A 100 -11.65 -10.07 -0.55
N TRP A 101 -10.47 -9.55 -0.84
CA TRP A 101 -9.23 -10.11 -0.32
C TRP A 101 -9.10 -9.91 1.19
N SER A 102 -9.44 -8.75 1.74
CA SER A 102 -9.42 -8.54 3.19
C SER A 102 -10.36 -9.51 3.92
N VAL A 103 -11.55 -9.77 3.37
CA VAL A 103 -12.46 -10.78 3.94
C VAL A 103 -11.84 -12.18 3.87
N ILE A 104 -11.23 -12.56 2.74
CA ILE A 104 -10.58 -13.86 2.58
C ILE A 104 -9.44 -14.04 3.59
N TYR A 105 -8.56 -13.04 3.73
CA TYR A 105 -7.45 -13.10 4.69
C TYR A 105 -7.95 -13.21 6.13
N ASN A 106 -8.96 -12.44 6.50
CA ASN A 106 -9.49 -12.47 7.87
C ASN A 106 -10.33 -13.73 8.17
N LEU A 107 -10.86 -14.41 7.15
CA LEU A 107 -11.52 -15.72 7.30
C LEU A 107 -10.54 -16.90 7.29
N PHE A 108 -9.30 -16.69 6.84
CA PHE A 108 -8.33 -17.76 6.68
C PHE A 108 -8.10 -18.58 7.96
N PRO A 109 -7.95 -17.98 9.17
CA PRO A 109 -7.82 -18.74 10.40
C PRO A 109 -9.01 -19.68 10.66
N TRP A 110 -10.22 -19.20 10.53
CA TRP A 110 -11.40 -20.02 10.72
C TRP A 110 -11.53 -21.15 9.70
N ILE A 111 -11.26 -20.86 8.42
CA ILE A 111 -11.31 -21.86 7.34
C ILE A 111 -10.28 -22.98 7.61
N THR A 112 -9.06 -22.64 8.00
CA THR A 112 -8.02 -23.62 8.33
C THR A 112 -8.40 -24.46 9.55
N GLY A 113 -9.08 -23.88 10.52
CA GLY A 113 -9.65 -24.60 11.66
C GLY A 113 -10.71 -25.61 11.24
N LEU A 114 -11.62 -25.26 10.33
CA LEU A 114 -12.63 -26.18 9.77
C LEU A 114 -11.99 -27.33 9.00
N LEU A 115 -10.85 -27.10 8.35
CA LEU A 115 -10.10 -28.12 7.62
C LEU A 115 -9.24 -29.00 8.54
N GLY A 116 -9.26 -28.76 9.85
CA GLY A 116 -8.45 -29.51 10.82
C GLY A 116 -6.95 -29.23 10.72
N CYS A 117 -6.56 -28.08 10.17
CA CYS A 117 -5.17 -27.66 10.12
C CYS A 117 -4.68 -27.28 11.53
N ARG A 118 -3.39 -27.51 11.79
CA ARG A 118 -2.77 -27.10 13.06
C ARG A 118 -2.80 -25.57 13.22
N PRO A 119 -3.04 -25.05 14.44
CA PRO A 119 -3.09 -23.60 14.70
C PRO A 119 -1.80 -22.84 14.32
N GLU A 120 -0.64 -23.50 14.46
CA GLU A 120 0.68 -22.94 14.14
C GLU A 120 0.79 -22.55 12.66
N LEU A 121 -0.01 -23.17 11.79
CA LEU A 121 -0.07 -22.82 10.37
C LEU A 121 -0.37 -21.32 10.15
N ILE A 122 -1.17 -20.73 11.01
CA ILE A 122 -1.49 -19.29 10.94
C ILE A 122 -0.24 -18.44 11.17
N LEU A 123 0.57 -18.82 12.18
CA LEU A 123 1.81 -18.11 12.49
C LEU A 123 2.90 -18.37 11.44
N ASP A 124 2.89 -19.54 10.81
CA ASP A 124 3.80 -19.86 9.71
C ASP A 124 3.56 -18.97 8.48
N PHE A 125 2.27 -18.71 8.15
CA PHE A 125 1.92 -17.85 7.02
C PHE A 125 1.86 -16.36 7.37
N PHE A 126 1.46 -16.03 8.58
CA PHE A 126 1.26 -14.68 9.08
C PHE A 126 2.01 -14.48 10.41
N PRO A 127 3.34 -14.40 10.39
CA PRO A 127 4.16 -14.40 11.62
C PRO A 127 3.87 -13.22 12.56
N TYR A 128 3.19 -12.19 12.06
CA TYR A 128 2.84 -11.00 12.85
C TYR A 128 1.40 -11.01 13.38
N SER A 129 0.60 -12.04 13.03
CA SER A 129 -0.84 -12.07 13.34
C SER A 129 -1.17 -12.26 14.82
N GLY A 130 -0.19 -12.71 15.62
CA GLY A 130 -0.38 -12.98 17.05
C GLY A 130 -1.15 -14.27 17.36
N GLU A 131 -1.10 -14.67 18.62
CA GLU A 131 -1.71 -15.91 19.10
C GLU A 131 -3.24 -15.94 18.98
N GLU A 132 -3.89 -14.77 18.95
CA GLU A 132 -5.34 -14.67 18.85
C GLU A 132 -5.85 -15.21 17.50
N ALA A 133 -5.16 -14.91 16.41
CA ALA A 133 -5.47 -15.44 15.09
C ALA A 133 -5.31 -16.97 15.04
N ALA A 134 -4.34 -17.53 15.78
CA ALA A 134 -4.11 -18.96 15.87
C ALA A 134 -5.26 -19.73 16.57
N ARG A 135 -6.20 -19.04 17.24
CA ARG A 135 -7.38 -19.69 17.82
C ARG A 135 -8.34 -20.27 16.80
N GLN A 136 -8.20 -19.94 15.53
CA GLN A 136 -9.02 -20.45 14.41
C GLN A 136 -10.54 -20.32 14.63
N SER A 137 -10.94 -19.28 15.32
CA SER A 137 -12.32 -19.04 15.75
C SER A 137 -13.06 -18.12 14.77
N LEU A 138 -14.34 -18.46 14.47
CA LEU A 138 -15.21 -17.59 13.67
C LEU A 138 -15.42 -16.22 14.33
N SER A 139 -15.53 -16.17 15.66
CA SER A 139 -15.73 -14.90 16.38
C SER A 139 -14.56 -13.94 16.18
N VAL A 140 -13.32 -14.44 16.22
CA VAL A 140 -12.11 -13.65 15.96
C VAL A 140 -12.08 -13.19 14.51
N SER A 141 -12.38 -14.06 13.56
CA SER A 141 -12.45 -13.69 12.14
C SER A 141 -13.50 -12.63 11.86
N MET A 142 -14.68 -12.72 12.49
CA MET A 142 -15.75 -11.72 12.32
C MET A 142 -15.41 -10.40 12.97
N ASP A 143 -14.69 -10.41 14.10
CA ASP A 143 -14.17 -9.19 14.72
C ASP A 143 -13.22 -8.46 13.77
N TYR A 144 -12.22 -9.14 13.22
CA TYR A 144 -11.31 -8.57 12.24
C TYR A 144 -12.02 -8.01 11.00
N ILE A 145 -13.01 -8.75 10.47
CA ILE A 145 -13.80 -8.30 9.31
C ILE A 145 -14.58 -7.02 9.64
N SER A 146 -15.13 -6.91 10.85
CA SER A 146 -15.88 -5.72 11.26
C SER A 146 -15.02 -4.45 11.29
N HIS A 147 -13.73 -4.60 11.49
CA HIS A 147 -12.76 -3.48 11.56
C HIS A 147 -12.21 -3.05 10.19
N ILE A 148 -12.39 -3.84 9.11
CA ILE A 148 -11.90 -3.51 7.76
C ILE A 148 -12.21 -2.06 7.32
N PRO A 149 -13.37 -1.46 7.58
CA PRO A 149 -13.63 -0.09 7.14
C PRO A 149 -12.74 0.97 7.81
N LEU A 150 -12.21 0.66 8.98
CA LEU A 150 -11.45 1.60 9.82
C LEU A 150 -9.98 1.27 9.94
N ASN A 151 -9.63 -0.01 9.86
CA ASN A 151 -8.28 -0.50 10.06
C ASN A 151 -8.07 -1.87 9.42
N PHE A 152 -6.82 -2.18 9.04
CA PHE A 152 -6.42 -3.52 8.62
C PHE A 152 -6.00 -4.35 9.85
N SER A 153 -6.19 -5.66 9.76
CA SER A 153 -5.64 -6.61 10.74
C SER A 153 -4.18 -6.96 10.42
N LEU A 154 -3.53 -7.67 11.34
CA LEU A 154 -2.17 -8.19 11.08
C LEU A 154 -2.16 -9.35 10.06
N LEU A 155 -3.34 -9.91 9.71
CA LEU A 155 -3.48 -10.89 8.64
C LEU A 155 -3.45 -10.26 7.26
N ASP A 156 -3.96 -9.03 7.12
CA ASP A 156 -4.02 -8.28 5.87
C ASP A 156 -3.23 -6.96 5.92
N VAL A 157 -2.19 -6.90 6.75
CA VAL A 157 -1.36 -5.70 6.95
C VAL A 157 -0.84 -5.10 5.64
N HIS A 158 -0.56 -5.92 4.63
CA HIS A 158 -0.12 -5.46 3.31
C HIS A 158 -1.19 -4.65 2.56
N MET A 159 -2.45 -4.68 3.00
CA MET A 159 -3.53 -3.86 2.45
C MET A 159 -3.48 -2.39 2.88
N TRP A 160 -2.60 -1.99 3.80
CA TRP A 160 -2.46 -0.61 4.26
C TRP A 160 -2.33 0.40 3.09
N TYR A 161 -1.67 -0.01 2.01
CA TYR A 161 -1.48 0.84 0.83
C TYR A 161 -2.81 1.19 0.14
N ILE A 162 -3.82 0.34 0.22
CA ILE A 162 -5.13 0.58 -0.39
C ILE A 162 -5.86 1.72 0.34
N TYR A 163 -5.75 1.79 1.67
CA TYR A 163 -6.30 2.92 2.44
C TYR A 163 -5.62 4.23 2.03
N LEU A 164 -4.29 4.22 1.89
CA LEU A 164 -3.54 5.37 1.37
C LEU A 164 -4.04 5.76 -0.02
N LEU A 165 -4.19 4.80 -0.92
CA LEU A 165 -4.61 5.04 -2.31
C LEU A 165 -6.03 5.61 -2.40
N ILE A 166 -6.97 5.10 -1.60
CA ILE A 166 -8.33 5.65 -1.51
C ILE A 166 -8.27 7.08 -0.98
N GLY A 167 -7.52 7.33 0.09
CA GLY A 167 -7.29 8.68 0.63
C GLY A 167 -6.76 9.64 -0.44
N MET A 168 -5.75 9.20 -1.21
CA MET A 168 -5.23 9.98 -2.33
C MET A 168 -6.31 10.30 -3.37
N TYR A 169 -7.14 9.33 -3.76
CA TYR A 169 -8.22 9.59 -4.72
C TYR A 169 -9.21 10.63 -4.21
N LEU A 170 -9.50 10.65 -2.91
CA LEU A 170 -10.37 11.67 -2.31
C LEU A 170 -9.76 13.08 -2.40
N TYR A 171 -8.45 13.20 -2.23
CA TYR A 171 -7.75 14.49 -2.34
C TYR A 171 -7.49 14.95 -3.78
N MET A 172 -7.45 14.04 -4.75
CA MET A 172 -7.07 14.36 -6.14
C MET A 172 -7.86 15.50 -6.78
N PRO A 173 -9.20 15.57 -6.70
CA PRO A 173 -9.94 16.68 -7.32
C PRO A 173 -9.63 18.03 -6.69
N VAL A 174 -9.44 18.07 -5.36
CA VAL A 174 -9.07 19.30 -4.63
C VAL A 174 -7.68 19.76 -5.07
N PHE A 175 -6.73 18.84 -5.10
CA PHE A 175 -5.36 19.11 -5.53
C PHE A 175 -5.32 19.53 -7.01
N SER A 176 -6.14 18.90 -7.85
CA SER A 176 -6.26 19.22 -9.27
C SER A 176 -6.66 20.70 -9.48
N ALA A 177 -7.68 21.16 -8.75
CA ALA A 177 -8.14 22.54 -8.85
C ALA A 177 -7.04 23.55 -8.46
N TRP A 178 -6.21 23.20 -7.47
CA TRP A 178 -5.06 24.02 -7.10
C TRP A 178 -3.96 23.96 -8.16
N VAL A 179 -3.59 22.76 -8.64
CA VAL A 179 -2.52 22.57 -9.65
C VAL A 179 -2.83 23.34 -10.95
N GLU A 180 -4.10 23.36 -11.37
CA GLU A 180 -4.52 24.07 -12.58
C GLU A 180 -4.41 25.61 -12.44
N LYS A 181 -4.68 26.15 -11.25
CA LYS A 181 -4.71 27.60 -11.00
C LYS A 181 -3.40 28.16 -10.46
N ALA A 182 -2.56 27.33 -9.85
CA ALA A 182 -1.33 27.74 -9.23
C ALA A 182 -0.28 28.14 -10.28
N SER A 183 0.44 29.22 -10.01
CA SER A 183 1.60 29.62 -10.82
C SER A 183 2.73 28.57 -10.68
N GLU A 184 3.60 28.49 -11.68
CA GLU A 184 4.77 27.60 -11.62
C GLU A 184 5.65 27.87 -10.38
N LYS A 185 5.77 29.16 -10.00
CA LYS A 185 6.50 29.57 -8.79
C LYS A 185 5.84 29.00 -7.53
N ALA A 186 4.50 29.03 -7.44
CA ALA A 186 3.78 28.45 -6.29
C ALA A 186 3.95 26.94 -6.21
N LYS A 187 3.93 26.23 -7.35
CA LYS A 187 4.19 24.79 -7.41
C LYS A 187 5.61 24.45 -6.96
N LEU A 188 6.61 25.24 -7.40
CA LEU A 188 8.00 25.05 -6.98
C LEU A 188 8.19 25.30 -5.48
N TRP A 189 7.55 26.33 -4.93
CA TRP A 189 7.58 26.59 -3.48
C TRP A 189 6.93 25.48 -2.69
N PHE A 190 5.80 24.94 -3.17
CA PHE A 190 5.16 23.79 -2.55
C PHE A 190 6.07 22.56 -2.54
N LEU A 191 6.72 22.26 -3.68
CA LEU A 191 7.66 21.14 -3.77
C LEU A 191 8.90 21.35 -2.89
N ALA A 192 9.42 22.57 -2.81
CA ALA A 192 10.53 22.89 -1.93
C ALA A 192 10.16 22.73 -0.45
N ALA A 193 9.00 23.25 -0.03
CA ALA A 193 8.50 23.08 1.32
C ALA A 193 8.28 21.61 1.67
N TRP A 194 7.65 20.84 0.76
CA TRP A 194 7.50 19.40 0.92
C TRP A 194 8.85 18.69 1.01
N GLY A 195 9.81 19.04 0.16
CA GLY A 195 11.17 18.49 0.19
C GLY A 195 11.86 18.74 1.53
N VAL A 196 11.70 19.93 2.13
CA VAL A 196 12.25 20.25 3.46
C VAL A 196 11.64 19.35 4.52
N THR A 197 10.33 19.03 4.45
CA THR A 197 9.70 18.14 5.45
C THR A 197 10.27 16.72 5.43
N LEU A 198 10.88 16.26 4.33
CA LEU A 198 11.54 14.96 4.26
C LEU A 198 12.82 14.88 5.10
N PHE A 199 13.42 16.02 5.41
CA PHE A 199 14.62 16.09 6.26
C PHE A 199 14.29 16.37 7.73
N VAL A 200 13.01 16.63 8.06
CA VAL A 200 12.58 16.72 9.46
C VAL A 200 12.54 15.30 10.01
N PRO A 201 13.44 14.95 10.96
CA PRO A 201 13.47 13.59 11.47
C PRO A 201 12.16 13.28 12.17
N VAL A 202 11.49 12.21 11.72
CA VAL A 202 10.30 11.64 12.38
C VAL A 202 10.75 10.89 13.65
N SER A 203 11.66 11.50 14.40
CA SER A 203 12.28 10.90 15.58
C SER A 203 11.29 10.64 16.72
N TYR A 204 10.11 11.22 16.65
CA TYR A 204 9.10 11.10 17.72
C TYR A 204 8.14 9.92 17.58
N THR A 205 8.08 9.29 16.41
CA THR A 205 7.14 8.18 16.18
C THR A 205 7.68 6.80 16.59
N HIS A 206 8.97 6.70 16.90
CA HIS A 206 9.60 5.45 17.36
C HIS A 206 9.76 5.32 18.88
N LEU A 207 9.33 6.33 19.65
CA LEU A 207 9.46 6.32 21.12
C LEU A 207 8.16 5.96 21.86
N THR A 208 7.08 5.66 21.16
CA THR A 208 5.76 5.37 21.76
C THR A 208 5.08 4.11 21.21
N LEU A 209 5.83 3.16 20.66
CA LEU A 209 5.32 1.81 20.37
C LEU A 209 6.17 0.75 21.03
#